data_d84035324f70193724631e8e13da020f
#
_entry.id   d84035324f70193724631e8e13da020f
#
_cell.length_a   1.000
_cell.length_b   1.000
_cell.length_c   1.000
_cell.angle_alpha   90.00
_cell.angle_beta   90.00
_cell.angle_gamma   90.00
#
_symmetry.space_group_name_H-M   'P 1'
#
loop_
_entity.id
_entity.type
_entity.pdbx_description
1 polymer ?
#
loop_
_entity_poly.entity_id
_entity_poly.type
_entity_poly.pdbx_seq_one_letter_code
_entity_poly.pdbx_strand_id
1 'polypeptide(L)'
;MHELAQVAPAFVEMAHRVVWATVASVDARGRPRSRIMHPVWTWDGQVLTGWIGTRPAPLKRSAYMSCSYWAPSHDTCVAECQAELLDDDDTRRRAWDVLKNGPSPVGYEPSIVPGWETPTAPAFAVLRLRPWRLRVFPGTVLLGQGGEVLVWQSG
;
A
#
# COMPACT_ATOMS: atom_id res chain seq x y z
N MET A 1 12.66 -10.66 15.13
CA MET A 1 12.50 -10.15 13.76
C MET A 1 12.26 -11.34 12.84
N HIS A 2 11.33 -11.22 11.93
CA HIS A 2 10.95 -12.28 11.00
C HIS A 2 11.55 -12.03 9.62
N GLU A 3 11.61 -13.06 8.79
CA GLU A 3 12.00 -12.93 7.39
C GLU A 3 10.87 -12.33 6.55
N LEU A 4 11.20 -11.60 5.49
CA LEU A 4 10.20 -10.98 4.61
C LEU A 4 9.21 -12.03 4.06
N ALA A 5 9.69 -13.20 3.68
CA ALA A 5 8.85 -14.28 3.15
C ALA A 5 7.81 -14.81 4.14
N GLN A 6 8.01 -14.58 5.44
CA GLN A 6 7.02 -14.93 6.47
C GLN A 6 5.99 -13.83 6.67
N VAL A 7 6.42 -12.57 6.60
CA VAL A 7 5.56 -11.42 6.92
C VAL A 7 4.76 -10.93 5.72
N ALA A 8 5.35 -10.92 4.52
CA ALA A 8 4.71 -10.35 3.34
C ALA A 8 3.37 -11.03 2.98
N PRO A 9 3.25 -12.36 2.95
CA PRO A 9 1.97 -12.99 2.65
C PRO A 9 0.87 -12.64 3.67
N ALA A 10 1.21 -12.62 4.95
CA ALA A 10 0.27 -12.27 6.03
C ALA A 10 -0.14 -10.79 5.94
N PHE A 11 0.79 -9.91 5.63
CA PHE A 11 0.51 -8.49 5.39
C PHE A 11 -0.43 -8.31 4.20
N VAL A 12 -0.13 -8.92 3.06
CA VAL A 12 -0.95 -8.79 1.84
C VAL A 12 -2.37 -9.31 2.08
N GLU A 13 -2.52 -10.46 2.74
CA GLU A 13 -3.84 -11.01 3.06
C GLU A 13 -4.67 -10.01 3.89
N MET A 14 -4.09 -9.48 4.97
CA MET A 14 -4.79 -8.55 5.85
C MET A 14 -5.07 -7.21 5.15
N ALA A 15 -4.10 -6.64 4.46
CA ALA A 15 -4.24 -5.38 3.73
C ALA A 15 -5.32 -5.47 2.65
N HIS A 16 -5.33 -6.55 1.88
CA HIS A 16 -6.32 -6.75 0.82
C HIS A 16 -7.73 -7.02 1.36
N ARG A 17 -7.85 -7.64 2.52
CA ARG A 17 -9.14 -7.87 3.17
C ARG A 17 -9.73 -6.57 3.73
N VAL A 18 -8.91 -5.70 4.28
CA VAL A 18 -9.33 -4.39 4.81
C VAL A 18 -9.56 -3.37 3.69
N VAL A 19 -8.80 -3.44 2.60
CA VAL A 19 -8.90 -2.63 1.38
C VAL A 19 -8.37 -1.20 1.55
N TRP A 20 -8.97 -0.41 2.44
CA TRP A 20 -8.66 1.01 2.60
C TRP A 20 -7.56 1.24 3.62
N ALA A 21 -6.54 1.98 3.22
CA ALA A 21 -5.43 2.36 4.09
C ALA A 21 -5.51 3.82 4.49
N THR A 22 -5.18 4.11 5.74
CA THR A 22 -4.76 5.45 6.14
C THR A 22 -3.30 5.61 5.76
N VAL A 23 -3.02 6.50 4.81
CA VAL A 23 -1.66 6.75 4.31
C VAL A 23 -1.13 8.05 4.88
N ALA A 24 -0.07 7.96 5.65
CA ALA A 24 0.60 9.10 6.25
C ALA A 24 1.83 9.50 5.43
N SER A 25 2.06 10.79 5.34
CA SER A 25 3.25 11.41 4.75
C SER A 25 3.63 12.65 5.54
N VAL A 26 4.77 13.23 5.22
CA VAL A 26 5.27 14.44 5.90
C VAL A 26 5.37 15.56 4.87
N ASP A 27 4.87 16.75 5.19
CA ASP A 27 4.96 17.91 4.32
C ASP A 27 6.34 18.59 4.37
N ALA A 28 6.50 19.65 3.57
CA ALA A 28 7.76 20.40 3.48
C ALA A 28 8.22 21.02 4.81
N ARG A 29 7.33 21.18 5.79
CA ARG A 29 7.61 21.74 7.12
C ARG A 29 7.80 20.67 8.18
N GLY A 30 7.85 19.38 7.80
CA GLY A 30 7.96 18.28 8.73
C GLY A 30 6.64 17.94 9.44
N ARG A 31 5.51 18.43 8.98
CA ARG A 31 4.20 18.16 9.59
C ARG A 31 3.59 16.90 9.01
N PRO A 32 3.12 15.95 9.85
CA PRO A 32 2.47 14.74 9.35
C PRO A 32 1.11 15.08 8.72
N ARG A 33 0.81 14.37 7.64
CA ARG A 33 -0.48 14.43 6.96
C ARG A 33 -0.96 13.01 6.70
N SER A 34 -2.26 12.78 6.77
CA SER A 34 -2.85 11.49 6.45
C SER A 34 -4.05 11.64 5.52
N ARG A 35 -4.29 10.60 4.73
CA ARG A 35 -5.41 10.48 3.80
C ARG A 35 -5.79 9.02 3.63
N ILE A 36 -7.02 8.76 3.21
CA ILE A 36 -7.46 7.41 2.89
C ILE A 36 -7.12 7.12 1.42
N MET A 37 -6.46 6.02 1.16
CA MET A 37 -6.08 5.57 -0.19
C MET A 37 -6.36 4.08 -0.35
N HIS A 38 -6.23 3.59 -1.57
CA HIS A 38 -6.59 2.23 -1.97
C HIS A 38 -5.37 1.51 -2.61
N PRO A 39 -4.37 1.11 -1.81
CA PRO A 39 -3.23 0.39 -2.35
C PRO A 39 -3.61 -1.05 -2.74
N VAL A 40 -3.01 -1.53 -3.82
CA VAL A 40 -2.99 -2.95 -4.16
C VAL A 40 -1.54 -3.42 -4.06
N TRP A 41 -1.32 -4.53 -3.39
CA TRP A 41 0.01 -5.07 -3.14
C TRP A 41 0.28 -6.29 -4.01
N THR A 42 1.49 -6.36 -4.56
CA THR A 42 1.97 -7.54 -5.28
C THR A 42 3.14 -8.17 -4.53
N TRP A 43 3.09 -9.49 -4.38
CA TRP A 43 4.14 -10.31 -3.79
C TRP A 43 4.52 -11.44 -4.75
N ASP A 44 5.78 -11.46 -5.19
CA ASP A 44 6.27 -12.46 -6.14
C ASP A 44 7.12 -13.57 -5.50
N GLY A 45 7.20 -13.59 -4.17
CA GLY A 45 8.05 -14.50 -3.41
C GLY A 45 9.39 -13.89 -2.98
N GLN A 46 9.74 -12.73 -3.52
CA GLN A 46 10.98 -12.02 -3.20
C GLN A 46 10.77 -10.54 -2.92
N VAL A 47 9.90 -9.89 -3.69
CA VAL A 47 9.68 -8.45 -3.61
C VAL A 47 8.22 -8.15 -3.34
N LEU A 48 7.97 -7.33 -2.32
CA LEU A 48 6.67 -6.77 -2.02
C LEU A 48 6.61 -5.34 -2.56
N THR A 49 5.60 -5.06 -3.38
CA THR A 49 5.39 -3.73 -3.97
C THR A 49 3.96 -3.28 -3.73
N GLY A 50 3.77 -2.04 -3.28
CA GLY A 50 2.47 -1.40 -3.21
C GLY A 50 2.24 -0.48 -4.40
N TRP A 51 1.02 -0.48 -4.93
CA TRP A 51 0.60 0.30 -6.09
C TRP A 51 -0.62 1.13 -5.74
N ILE A 52 -0.52 2.44 -5.92
CA ILE A 52 -1.63 3.37 -5.68
C ILE A 52 -1.82 4.22 -6.93
N GLY A 53 -3.03 4.20 -7.51
CA GLY A 53 -3.42 5.17 -8.51
C GLY A 53 -3.62 6.54 -7.86
N THR A 54 -3.08 7.58 -8.47
CA THR A 54 -3.15 8.94 -7.94
C THR A 54 -3.15 9.97 -9.07
N ARG A 55 -3.37 11.21 -8.73
CA ARG A 55 -3.19 12.32 -9.66
C ARG A 55 -1.72 12.73 -9.68
N PRO A 56 -1.19 13.20 -10.83
CA PRO A 56 0.13 13.79 -10.88
C PRO A 56 0.25 14.94 -9.88
N ALA A 57 1.27 14.87 -9.05
CA ALA A 57 1.61 15.95 -8.12
C ALA A 57 3.11 15.92 -7.87
N PRO A 58 3.75 17.05 -7.62
CA PRO A 58 5.16 17.03 -7.25
C PRO A 58 5.31 16.37 -5.89
N LEU A 59 5.98 15.22 -5.82
CA LEU A 59 6.49 14.64 -4.57
C LEU A 59 7.62 15.52 -4.08
N LYS A 60 7.25 16.56 -3.34
CA LYS A 60 8.22 17.62 -3.05
C LYS A 60 9.19 17.31 -1.94
N ARG A 61 9.05 16.27 -1.13
CA ARG A 61 10.06 16.00 -0.11
C ARG A 61 10.11 14.61 0.46
N SER A 62 9.19 14.12 1.18
CA SER A 62 9.39 12.82 1.80
C SER A 62 9.04 11.74 0.81
N ALA A 63 10.06 11.02 0.34
CA ALA A 63 9.85 9.77 -0.36
C ALA A 63 9.34 8.67 0.59
N TYR A 64 8.94 9.01 1.81
CA TYR A 64 8.49 8.06 2.82
C TYR A 64 7.00 8.22 3.09
N MET A 65 6.31 7.08 3.12
CA MET A 65 4.88 6.99 3.44
C MET A 65 4.65 5.78 4.35
N SER A 66 3.63 5.89 5.20
CA SER A 66 3.18 4.78 6.04
C SER A 66 1.74 4.45 5.69
N CYS A 67 1.47 3.18 5.38
CA CYS A 67 0.13 2.66 5.11
C CYS A 67 -0.34 1.85 6.31
N SER A 68 -1.38 2.31 6.98
CA SER A 68 -1.97 1.66 8.15
C SER A 68 -3.35 1.13 7.82
N TYR A 69 -3.62 -0.11 8.25
CA TYR A 69 -4.90 -0.78 8.09
C TYR A 69 -5.48 -1.16 9.46
N TRP A 70 -6.77 -1.01 9.60
CA TRP A 70 -7.51 -1.45 10.78
C TRP A 70 -8.85 -2.06 10.38
N ALA A 71 -9.22 -3.12 11.02
CA ALA A 71 -10.53 -3.77 10.87
C ALA A 71 -11.28 -3.83 12.21
N PRO A 72 -12.62 -3.94 12.20
CA PRO A 72 -13.42 -4.10 13.43
C PRO A 72 -13.04 -5.32 14.28
N SER A 73 -12.38 -6.30 13.70
CA SER A 73 -11.78 -7.45 14.42
C SER A 73 -10.56 -7.07 15.26
N HIS A 74 -10.15 -5.78 15.23
CA HIS A 74 -8.90 -5.26 15.80
C HIS A 74 -7.63 -5.76 15.13
N ASP A 75 -7.74 -6.41 13.97
CA ASP A 75 -6.59 -6.67 13.12
C ASP A 75 -5.99 -5.37 12.63
N THR A 76 -4.69 -5.21 12.77
CA THR A 76 -3.94 -4.08 12.20
C THR A 76 -2.72 -4.55 11.45
N CYS A 77 -2.40 -3.89 10.36
CA CYS A 77 -1.10 -4.04 9.73
C CYS A 77 -0.61 -2.70 9.20
N VAL A 78 0.70 -2.55 9.15
CA VAL A 78 1.36 -1.32 8.75
C VAL A 78 2.52 -1.65 7.81
N ALA A 79 2.60 -0.91 6.72
CA ALA A 79 3.78 -0.88 5.86
C ALA A 79 4.38 0.53 5.88
N GLU A 80 5.61 0.63 6.33
CA GLU A 80 6.40 1.85 6.22
C GLU A 80 7.26 1.75 4.98
N CYS A 81 7.10 2.70 4.06
CA CYS A 81 7.57 2.56 2.68
C CYS A 81 8.38 3.74 2.21
N GLN A 82 9.29 3.46 1.30
CA GLN A 82 9.78 4.45 0.36
C GLN A 82 8.80 4.55 -0.80
N ALA A 83 8.44 5.77 -1.20
CA ALA A 83 7.45 6.04 -2.23
C ALA A 83 8.07 6.76 -3.42
N GLU A 84 7.66 6.37 -4.62
CA GLU A 84 8.03 7.04 -5.87
C GLU A 84 6.77 7.40 -6.64
N LEU A 85 6.65 8.64 -7.10
CA LEU A 85 5.61 9.05 -8.04
C LEU A 85 6.12 8.84 -9.48
N LEU A 86 5.41 8.03 -10.24
CA LEU A 86 5.79 7.61 -11.58
C LEU A 86 4.67 7.93 -12.58
N ASP A 87 5.04 8.42 -13.76
CA ASP A 87 4.11 8.80 -14.82
C ASP A 87 4.54 8.31 -16.20
N ASP A 88 5.57 7.47 -16.30
CA ASP A 88 5.96 6.82 -17.54
C ASP A 88 4.89 5.81 -17.98
N ASP A 89 4.74 5.64 -19.28
CA ASP A 89 3.67 4.83 -19.87
C ASP A 89 3.72 3.37 -19.42
N ASP A 90 4.90 2.76 -19.38
CA ASP A 90 5.05 1.35 -19.01
C ASP A 90 4.65 1.10 -17.55
N THR A 91 5.08 1.95 -16.63
CA THR A 91 4.70 1.83 -15.21
C THR A 91 3.21 2.08 -15.02
N ARG A 92 2.63 3.08 -15.69
CA ARG A 92 1.20 3.36 -15.61
C ARG A 92 0.35 2.20 -16.14
N ARG A 93 0.74 1.58 -17.25
CA ARG A 93 0.05 0.39 -17.79
C ARG A 93 0.15 -0.80 -16.83
N ARG A 94 1.33 -1.04 -16.28
CA ARG A 94 1.53 -2.12 -15.31
C ARG A 94 0.69 -1.91 -14.05
N ALA A 95 0.72 -0.72 -13.48
CA ALA A 95 -0.09 -0.40 -12.30
C ALA A 95 -1.58 -0.50 -12.58
N TRP A 96 -2.03 -0.04 -13.74
CA TRP A 96 -3.42 -0.17 -14.18
C TRP A 96 -3.89 -1.62 -14.16
N ASP A 97 -3.08 -2.51 -14.72
CA ASP A 97 -3.39 -3.94 -14.75
C ASP A 97 -3.41 -4.55 -13.34
N VAL A 98 -2.47 -4.14 -12.46
CA VAL A 98 -2.45 -4.57 -11.07
C VAL A 98 -3.71 -4.13 -10.33
N LEU A 99 -4.13 -2.88 -10.47
CA LEU A 99 -5.34 -2.36 -9.84
C LEU A 99 -6.59 -3.06 -10.35
N LYS A 100 -6.70 -3.24 -11.67
CA LYS A 100 -7.86 -3.84 -12.32
C LYS A 100 -7.99 -5.33 -12.04
N ASN A 101 -6.88 -6.06 -12.02
CA ASN A 101 -6.83 -7.52 -11.85
C ASN A 101 -6.54 -7.95 -10.41
N GLY A 102 -6.51 -7.02 -9.48
CA GLY A 102 -6.35 -7.34 -8.07
C GLY A 102 -7.44 -8.30 -7.57
N PRO A 103 -7.13 -9.16 -6.58
CA PRO A 103 -8.13 -10.08 -6.06
C PRO A 103 -9.29 -9.32 -5.41
N SER A 104 -10.51 -9.92 -5.43
CA SER A 104 -11.63 -9.37 -4.67
C SER A 104 -11.32 -9.47 -3.17
N PRO A 105 -11.64 -8.44 -2.35
CA PRO A 105 -12.36 -7.20 -2.68
C PRO A 105 -11.46 -6.02 -3.07
N VAL A 106 -10.14 -6.17 -3.15
CA VAL A 106 -9.21 -5.03 -3.29
C VAL A 106 -9.10 -4.52 -4.71
N GLY A 107 -9.18 -5.39 -5.73
CA GLY A 107 -9.13 -4.97 -7.14
C GLY A 107 -10.32 -4.06 -7.50
N TYR A 108 -10.07 -3.10 -8.37
CA TYR A 108 -11.12 -2.20 -8.86
C TYR A 108 -10.83 -1.74 -10.28
N GLU A 109 -11.87 -1.26 -10.98
CA GLU A 109 -11.74 -0.70 -12.33
C GLU A 109 -11.27 0.75 -12.25
N PRO A 110 -10.03 1.08 -12.62
CA PRO A 110 -9.51 2.45 -12.47
C PRO A 110 -10.30 3.48 -13.30
N SER A 111 -10.91 3.07 -14.40
CA SER A 111 -11.66 3.97 -15.27
C SER A 111 -12.94 4.56 -14.64
N ILE A 112 -13.36 4.08 -13.46
CA ILE A 112 -14.45 4.71 -12.71
C ILE A 112 -14.06 6.08 -12.14
N VAL A 113 -12.77 6.36 -12.03
CA VAL A 113 -12.28 7.65 -11.51
C VAL A 113 -12.30 8.67 -12.65
N PRO A 114 -13.01 9.81 -12.50
CA PRO A 114 -13.03 10.84 -13.52
C PRO A 114 -11.61 11.33 -13.88
N GLY A 115 -11.30 11.34 -15.16
CA GLY A 115 -9.98 11.69 -15.67
C GLY A 115 -9.03 10.51 -15.86
N TRP A 116 -9.42 9.31 -15.44
CA TRP A 116 -8.64 8.07 -15.61
C TRP A 116 -9.30 7.13 -16.62
N GLU A 117 -9.58 7.63 -17.81
CA GLU A 117 -10.28 6.83 -18.85
C GLU A 117 -9.40 5.70 -19.41
N THR A 118 -8.08 5.94 -19.44
CA THR A 118 -7.06 4.99 -19.93
C THR A 118 -5.83 5.00 -19.05
N PRO A 119 -4.96 3.98 -19.11
CA PRO A 119 -3.71 3.94 -18.35
C PRO A 119 -2.78 5.12 -18.62
N THR A 120 -2.87 5.71 -19.82
CA THR A 120 -2.01 6.83 -20.22
C THR A 120 -2.71 8.19 -20.15
N ALA A 121 -3.88 8.26 -19.52
CA ALA A 121 -4.59 9.51 -19.30
C ALA A 121 -3.70 10.50 -18.51
N PRO A 122 -3.67 11.79 -18.90
CA PRO A 122 -2.80 12.78 -18.22
C PRO A 122 -3.07 12.94 -16.73
N ALA A 123 -4.28 12.64 -16.26
CA ALA A 123 -4.66 12.74 -14.85
C ALA A 123 -4.31 11.50 -14.02
N PHE A 124 -3.80 10.44 -14.65
CA PHE A 124 -3.43 9.19 -13.98
C PHE A 124 -1.92 9.11 -13.78
N ALA A 125 -1.50 9.00 -12.54
CA ALA A 125 -0.14 8.71 -12.14
C ALA A 125 -0.13 7.59 -11.11
N VAL A 126 1.04 7.10 -10.74
CA VAL A 126 1.21 5.94 -9.88
C VAL A 126 2.16 6.27 -8.74
N LEU A 127 1.75 5.95 -7.53
CA LEU A 127 2.67 5.80 -6.41
C LEU A 127 3.09 4.33 -6.32
N ARG A 128 4.38 4.10 -6.44
CA ARG A 128 4.99 2.79 -6.18
C ARG A 128 5.62 2.80 -4.79
N LEU A 129 5.22 1.86 -3.96
CA LEU A 129 5.66 1.77 -2.58
C LEU A 129 6.58 0.57 -2.39
N ARG A 130 7.75 0.82 -1.80
CA ARG A 130 8.71 -0.23 -1.41
C ARG A 130 8.80 -0.27 0.11
N PRO A 131 8.24 -1.27 0.77
CA PRO A 131 8.34 -1.37 2.21
C PRO A 131 9.80 -1.53 2.66
N TRP A 132 10.14 -0.82 3.72
CA TRP A 132 11.37 -1.04 4.47
C TRP A 132 11.08 -1.60 5.87
N ARG A 133 9.80 -1.53 6.30
CA ARG A 133 9.34 -2.18 7.52
C ARG A 133 7.88 -2.60 7.38
N LEU A 134 7.58 -3.80 7.87
CA LEU A 134 6.22 -4.35 7.93
C LEU A 134 5.92 -4.79 9.36
N ARG A 135 4.65 -4.61 9.76
CA ARG A 135 4.13 -5.13 11.00
C ARG A 135 2.73 -5.68 10.76
N VAL A 136 2.48 -6.89 11.22
CA VAL A 136 1.14 -7.52 11.22
C VAL A 136 0.79 -7.83 12.68
N PHE A 137 -0.30 -7.26 13.15
CA PHE A 137 -0.76 -7.40 14.51
C PHE A 137 -2.19 -7.96 14.52
N PRO A 138 -2.36 -9.28 14.69
CA PRO A 138 -3.68 -9.88 14.75
C PRO A 138 -4.49 -9.37 15.95
N GLY A 139 -5.78 -9.14 15.75
CA GLY A 139 -6.69 -8.71 16.82
C GLY A 139 -6.77 -9.73 17.95
N THR A 140 -6.56 -11.01 17.66
CA THR A 140 -6.49 -12.08 18.68
C THR A 140 -5.36 -11.85 19.68
N VAL A 141 -4.24 -11.28 19.25
CA VAL A 141 -3.14 -10.90 20.17
C VAL A 141 -3.58 -9.79 21.09
N LEU A 142 -4.22 -8.76 20.55
CA LEU A 142 -4.73 -7.63 21.34
C LEU A 142 -5.72 -8.10 22.41
N LEU A 143 -6.57 -9.07 22.06
CA LEU A 143 -7.63 -9.60 22.94
C LEU A 143 -7.15 -10.72 23.86
N GLY A 144 -5.86 -11.06 23.84
CA GLY A 144 -5.32 -12.14 24.68
C GLY A 144 -5.77 -13.54 24.27
N GLN A 145 -6.18 -13.73 23.02
CA GLN A 145 -6.70 -15.00 22.49
C GLN A 145 -5.65 -15.83 21.73
N GLY A 146 -4.40 -15.40 21.78
CA GLY A 146 -3.30 -16.07 21.09
C GLY A 146 -2.96 -15.44 19.74
N GLY A 147 -1.98 -16.02 19.06
CA GLY A 147 -1.42 -15.49 17.83
C GLY A 147 -0.05 -14.86 18.05
N GLU A 148 0.52 -14.35 16.99
CA GLU A 148 1.85 -13.76 16.98
C GLU A 148 1.87 -12.44 16.23
N VAL A 149 2.61 -11.46 16.74
CA VAL A 149 2.91 -10.22 16.02
C VAL A 149 4.09 -10.48 15.09
N LEU A 150 3.88 -10.29 13.80
CA LEU A 150 4.94 -10.43 12.81
C LEU A 150 5.56 -9.07 12.50
N VAL A 151 6.89 -9.00 12.54
CA VAL A 151 7.64 -7.78 12.21
C VAL A 151 8.82 -8.14 11.32
N TRP A 152 8.96 -7.41 10.22
CA TRP A 152 10.11 -7.43 9.35
C TRP A 152 10.64 -6.03 9.13
N GLN A 153 11.96 -5.91 8.96
CA GLN A 153 12.62 -4.66 8.62
C GLN A 153 13.81 -4.97 7.70
N SER A 154 13.96 -4.16 6.65
CA SER A 154 15.14 -4.24 5.78
C SER A 154 16.41 -3.88 6.55
N GLY A 155 17.49 -4.56 6.24
CA GLY A 155 18.81 -4.26 6.79
C GLY A 155 19.36 -2.89 6.38
#